data_3f8d6ad461d21bc0e2235f39cbd99639
#
_entry.id   3f8d6ad461d21bc0e2235f39cbd99639
#
_cell.length_a   1.000
_cell.length_b   1.000
_cell.length_c   1.000
_cell.angle_alpha   90.00
_cell.angle_beta   90.00
_cell.angle_gamma   90.00
#
_symmetry.space_group_name_H-M   'P 1'
#
loop_
_entity.id
_entity.type
_entity.pdbx_description
1 polymer ?
#
loop_
_entity_poly.entity_id
_entity_poly.type
_entity_poly.pdbx_seq_one_letter_code
_entity_poly.pdbx_strand_id
1 'polypeptide(L)'
;MENMKRTIVLSFLFVMTGIFTCIGVSTDASWLAMLGAIASAIFGTIISMIFESIDTHGQGMKLWMQHIKYWKQDIRLSIAYLFRIEVDGKYLLVKGNRLKKQFQPVGGVYKFYAEAKPTLEKWGFRPDTKMGNIDETDDLRIYIKGRHLLSFMEWFASMRDREYDPYREFYEELLETKLLPTEPFSRLKYRKVMVHNNGVLYSKYMRCNELVYADIFELELSTKQKELIKAAVARNPDMLCLASAEEMISQCYNGIEKNVGNNAEWLIGG
;
A
#
# COMPACT_ATOMS: atom_id res chain seq x y z
N MET A 1 -1.77 14.88 18.26
CA MET A 1 -3.08 14.53 17.65
C MET A 1 -3.73 13.33 18.31
N GLU A 2 -2.96 12.35 18.77
CA GLU A 2 -3.38 11.14 19.49
C GLU A 2 -4.06 11.43 20.84
N ASN A 3 -3.46 12.26 21.67
CA ASN A 3 -4.03 12.66 22.98
C ASN A 3 -5.39 13.37 22.84
N MET A 4 -5.60 14.13 21.77
CA MET A 4 -6.85 14.84 21.53
C MET A 4 -8.01 13.88 21.20
N LYS A 5 -7.74 12.82 20.41
CA LYS A 5 -8.74 11.80 20.07
C LYS A 5 -9.13 10.99 21.31
N ARG A 6 -8.15 10.56 22.12
CA ARG A 6 -8.39 9.90 23.42
C ARG A 6 -9.23 10.76 24.36
N THR A 7 -8.91 12.05 24.47
CA THR A 7 -9.67 12.99 25.30
C THR A 7 -11.12 13.11 24.84
N ILE A 8 -11.38 13.21 23.52
CA ILE A 8 -12.74 13.30 22.97
C ILE A 8 -13.56 12.05 23.30
N VAL A 9 -12.97 10.86 23.14
CA VAL A 9 -13.66 9.59 23.44
C VAL A 9 -13.94 9.45 24.94
N LEU A 10 -12.96 9.74 25.77
CA LEU A 10 -13.15 9.69 27.24
C LEU A 10 -14.21 10.70 27.70
N SER A 11 -14.24 11.91 27.13
CA SER A 11 -15.26 12.91 27.40
C SER A 11 -16.65 12.43 26.99
N PHE A 12 -16.79 11.81 25.81
CA PHE A 12 -18.06 11.26 25.34
C PHE A 12 -18.57 10.13 26.25
N LEU A 13 -17.68 9.22 26.65
CA LEU A 13 -18.01 8.14 27.61
C LEU A 13 -18.45 8.67 28.96
N PHE A 14 -17.76 9.68 29.47
CA PHE A 14 -18.10 10.31 30.74
C PHE A 14 -19.50 10.95 30.71
N VAL A 15 -19.81 11.66 29.61
CA VAL A 15 -21.13 12.26 29.39
C VAL A 15 -22.21 11.18 29.30
N MET A 16 -22.01 10.11 28.54
CA MET A 16 -22.97 9.01 28.41
C MET A 16 -23.23 8.32 29.76
N THR A 17 -22.16 8.02 30.52
CA THR A 17 -22.29 7.44 31.88
C THR A 17 -23.09 8.36 32.78
N GLY A 18 -22.82 9.68 32.75
CA GLY A 18 -23.57 10.68 33.50
C GLY A 18 -25.08 10.70 33.17
N ILE A 19 -25.42 10.66 31.88
CA ILE A 19 -26.80 10.62 31.42
C ILE A 19 -27.53 9.37 31.93
N PHE A 20 -26.93 8.18 31.81
CA PHE A 20 -27.53 6.92 32.28
C PHE A 20 -27.68 6.89 33.78
N THR A 21 -26.73 7.44 34.52
CA THR A 21 -26.80 7.54 35.98
C THR A 21 -27.92 8.50 36.40
N CYS A 22 -28.05 9.65 35.78
CA CYS A 22 -29.12 10.61 36.04
C CYS A 22 -30.53 10.02 35.78
N ILE A 23 -30.69 9.29 34.65
CA ILE A 23 -31.95 8.61 34.32
C ILE A 23 -32.27 7.54 35.37
N GLY A 24 -31.28 6.73 35.79
CA GLY A 24 -31.46 5.69 36.81
C GLY A 24 -31.87 6.25 38.16
N VAL A 25 -31.29 7.38 38.55
CA VAL A 25 -31.62 8.07 39.82
C VAL A 25 -32.99 8.72 39.76
N SER A 26 -33.35 9.36 38.64
CA SER A 26 -34.64 10.06 38.50
C SER A 26 -35.85 9.13 38.41
N THR A 27 -35.63 7.84 38.10
CA THR A 27 -36.71 6.83 37.99
C THR A 27 -36.78 5.87 39.18
N ASP A 28 -36.01 6.09 40.23
CA ASP A 28 -35.86 5.18 41.39
C ASP A 28 -35.46 3.73 41.00
N ALA A 29 -34.94 3.56 39.78
CA ALA A 29 -34.58 2.27 39.23
C ALA A 29 -33.06 2.07 39.25
N SER A 30 -32.52 1.75 40.45
CA SER A 30 -31.08 1.53 40.66
C SER A 30 -30.46 0.49 39.74
N TRP A 31 -31.23 -0.49 39.30
CA TRP A 31 -30.81 -1.50 38.32
C TRP A 31 -30.57 -0.91 36.92
N LEU A 32 -31.32 0.14 36.49
CA LEU A 32 -31.09 0.86 35.23
C LEU A 32 -29.76 1.61 35.26
N ALA A 33 -29.41 2.25 36.36
CA ALA A 33 -28.11 2.90 36.54
C ALA A 33 -26.96 1.89 36.46
N MET A 34 -27.13 0.71 37.06
CA MET A 34 -26.14 -0.37 37.03
C MET A 34 -25.97 -0.94 35.60
N LEU A 35 -27.06 -1.17 34.86
CA LEU A 35 -27.00 -1.59 33.46
C LEU A 35 -26.34 -0.54 32.56
N GLY A 36 -26.64 0.74 32.77
CA GLY A 36 -26.00 1.85 32.09
C GLY A 36 -24.50 1.91 32.31
N ALA A 37 -24.04 1.70 33.55
CA ALA A 37 -22.62 1.65 33.88
C ALA A 37 -21.90 0.46 33.22
N ILE A 38 -22.52 -0.72 33.23
CA ILE A 38 -21.98 -1.93 32.56
C ILE A 38 -21.91 -1.71 31.03
N ALA A 39 -22.98 -1.21 30.43
CA ALA A 39 -23.02 -0.92 29.00
C ALA A 39 -21.95 0.11 28.59
N SER A 40 -21.77 1.17 29.40
CA SER A 40 -20.74 2.18 29.16
C SER A 40 -19.33 1.62 29.30
N ALA A 41 -19.08 0.74 30.26
CA ALA A 41 -17.79 0.07 30.43
C ALA A 41 -17.46 -0.86 29.22
N ILE A 42 -18.44 -1.66 28.80
CA ILE A 42 -18.29 -2.55 27.61
C ILE A 42 -18.03 -1.71 26.36
N PHE A 43 -18.82 -0.66 26.14
CA PHE A 43 -18.67 0.23 24.99
C PHE A 43 -17.32 0.96 25.02
N GLY A 44 -16.87 1.40 26.20
CA GLY A 44 -15.56 2.01 26.39
C GLY A 44 -14.41 1.06 26.07
N THR A 45 -14.53 -0.20 26.49
CA THR A 45 -13.55 -1.24 26.20
C THR A 45 -13.49 -1.54 24.70
N ILE A 46 -14.65 -1.67 24.04
CA ILE A 46 -14.73 -1.88 22.59
C ILE A 46 -14.11 -0.71 21.84
N ILE A 47 -14.44 0.52 22.23
CA ILE A 47 -13.86 1.73 21.62
C ILE A 47 -12.35 1.81 21.86
N SER A 48 -11.86 1.50 23.06
CA SER A 48 -10.41 1.44 23.32
C SER A 48 -9.71 0.40 22.44
N MET A 49 -10.27 -0.80 22.31
CA MET A 49 -9.75 -1.84 21.42
C MET A 49 -9.74 -1.39 19.97
N ILE A 50 -10.80 -0.69 19.52
CA ILE A 50 -10.86 -0.10 18.17
C ILE A 50 -9.76 0.97 18.00
N PHE A 51 -9.57 1.86 18.98
CA PHE A 51 -8.52 2.90 18.89
C PHE A 51 -7.11 2.31 18.96
N GLU A 52 -6.88 1.32 19.78
CA GLU A 52 -5.61 0.60 19.85
C GLU A 52 -5.31 -0.16 18.53
N SER A 53 -6.35 -0.72 17.92
CA SER A 53 -6.30 -1.30 16.59
C SER A 53 -6.11 -0.25 15.49
N ILE A 54 -6.60 0.99 15.66
CA ILE A 54 -6.37 2.11 14.73
C ILE A 54 -4.94 2.63 14.83
N ASP A 55 -4.35 2.72 16.00
CA ASP A 55 -2.97 3.18 16.18
C ASP A 55 -1.95 2.18 15.65
N THR A 56 -2.23 0.88 15.79
CA THR A 56 -1.42 -0.19 15.18
C THR A 56 -1.76 -0.45 13.70
N HIS A 57 -2.99 -0.12 13.25
CA HIS A 57 -3.52 -0.47 11.92
C HIS A 57 -4.43 0.62 11.35
N GLY A 58 -4.04 1.90 11.45
CA GLY A 58 -4.88 3.04 10.96
C GLY A 58 -5.38 2.88 9.52
N GLN A 59 -4.69 2.07 8.72
CA GLN A 59 -5.11 1.68 7.38
C GLN A 59 -6.29 0.67 7.40
N GLY A 60 -6.38 -0.18 8.42
CA GLY A 60 -7.44 -1.19 8.55
C GLY A 60 -8.83 -0.56 8.73
N MET A 61 -8.97 0.44 9.59
CA MET A 61 -10.25 1.15 9.79
C MET A 61 -10.68 1.91 8.54
N LYS A 62 -9.74 2.56 7.84
CA LYS A 62 -10.02 3.24 6.58
C LYS A 62 -10.55 2.27 5.52
N LEU A 63 -9.90 1.12 5.37
CA LEU A 63 -10.35 0.06 4.44
C LEU A 63 -11.71 -0.51 4.84
N TRP A 64 -11.98 -0.69 6.14
CA TRP A 64 -13.28 -1.16 6.63
C TRP A 64 -14.42 -0.18 6.28
N MET A 65 -14.22 1.11 6.52
CA MET A 65 -15.19 2.14 6.11
C MET A 65 -15.39 2.17 4.59
N GLN A 66 -14.32 2.01 3.83
CA GLN A 66 -14.38 1.96 2.38
C GLN A 66 -15.05 0.69 1.85
N HIS A 67 -14.84 -0.46 2.49
CA HIS A 67 -15.57 -1.68 2.21
C HIS A 67 -17.10 -1.47 2.30
N ILE A 68 -17.59 -0.79 3.34
CA ILE A 68 -19.02 -0.46 3.47
C ILE A 68 -19.45 0.56 2.40
N LYS A 69 -18.68 1.64 2.21
CA LYS A 69 -18.99 2.70 1.25
C LYS A 69 -19.12 2.18 -0.17
N TYR A 70 -18.24 1.28 -0.57
CA TYR A 70 -18.17 0.78 -1.95
C TYR A 70 -18.75 -0.63 -2.11
N TRP A 71 -19.55 -1.11 -1.18
CA TRP A 71 -20.09 -2.48 -1.09
C TRP A 71 -20.56 -3.07 -2.41
N LYS A 72 -21.34 -2.30 -3.19
CA LYS A 72 -21.92 -2.73 -4.48
C LYS A 72 -21.09 -2.33 -5.70
N GLN A 73 -20.09 -1.50 -5.52
CA GLN A 73 -19.30 -0.94 -6.61
C GLN A 73 -18.11 -1.84 -6.96
N ASP A 74 -17.66 -1.73 -8.20
CA ASP A 74 -16.40 -2.34 -8.60
C ASP A 74 -15.24 -1.43 -8.14
N ILE A 75 -14.21 -2.05 -7.56
CA ILE A 75 -12.96 -1.40 -7.17
C ILE A 75 -11.85 -2.00 -8.01
N ARG A 76 -11.09 -1.15 -8.68
CA ARG A 76 -9.84 -1.53 -9.31
C ARG A 76 -8.77 -1.70 -8.23
N LEU A 77 -8.09 -2.83 -8.24
CA LEU A 77 -6.93 -3.09 -7.40
C LEU A 77 -5.67 -3.04 -8.26
N SER A 78 -4.65 -2.37 -7.78
CA SER A 78 -3.29 -2.38 -8.35
C SER A 78 -2.33 -2.64 -7.21
N ILE A 79 -1.90 -3.89 -7.10
CA ILE A 79 -1.10 -4.37 -5.96
C ILE A 79 0.32 -4.61 -6.45
N ALA A 80 1.23 -3.76 -6.00
CA ALA A 80 2.59 -3.69 -6.50
C ALA A 80 3.64 -3.90 -5.40
N TYR A 81 4.86 -4.01 -5.81
CA TYR A 81 6.05 -3.85 -4.98
C TYR A 81 7.09 -2.98 -5.69
N LEU A 82 7.83 -2.22 -4.91
CA LEU A 82 8.87 -1.33 -5.40
C LEU A 82 10.14 -1.51 -4.58
N PHE A 83 11.28 -1.36 -5.22
CA PHE A 83 12.56 -1.35 -4.55
C PHE A 83 13.02 0.08 -4.25
N ARG A 84 13.35 0.32 -2.99
CA ARG A 84 14.16 1.46 -2.55
C ARG A 84 15.63 1.05 -2.70
N ILE A 85 16.26 1.54 -3.74
CA ILE A 85 17.68 1.28 -4.04
C ILE A 85 18.45 2.58 -3.82
N GLU A 86 18.98 2.76 -2.62
CA GLU A 86 19.67 3.99 -2.24
C GLU A 86 21.19 3.87 -2.47
N VAL A 87 21.73 4.85 -3.17
CA VAL A 87 23.16 5.01 -3.43
C VAL A 87 23.58 6.44 -3.10
N ASP A 88 24.33 6.60 -2.01
CA ASP A 88 24.90 7.89 -1.56
C ASP A 88 23.83 9.00 -1.43
N GLY A 89 22.67 8.68 -0.83
CA GLY A 89 21.57 9.62 -0.58
C GLY A 89 20.68 9.89 -1.81
N LYS A 90 20.89 9.17 -2.92
CA LYS A 90 20.04 9.21 -4.12
C LYS A 90 19.43 7.85 -4.40
N TYR A 91 18.34 7.83 -5.14
CA TYR A 91 17.55 6.64 -5.42
C TYR A 91 17.68 6.24 -6.88
N LEU A 92 18.00 4.97 -7.12
CA LEU A 92 18.04 4.43 -8.48
C LEU A 92 16.61 4.32 -9.03
N LEU A 93 16.41 4.92 -10.18
CA LEU A 93 15.20 4.81 -10.97
C LEU A 93 15.52 4.26 -12.37
N VAL A 94 14.56 3.57 -12.97
CA VAL A 94 14.65 2.97 -14.29
C VAL A 94 13.64 3.62 -15.24
N LYS A 95 13.98 3.71 -16.52
CA LYS A 95 13.09 4.24 -17.57
C LYS A 95 11.92 3.29 -17.79
N GLY A 96 10.72 3.75 -17.50
CA GLY A 96 9.51 2.97 -17.73
C GLY A 96 9.17 2.82 -19.21
N ASN A 97 8.68 1.64 -19.60
CA ASN A 97 8.37 1.31 -20.99
C ASN A 97 6.88 1.46 -21.34
N ARG A 98 5.98 1.68 -20.34
CA ARG A 98 4.53 1.57 -20.56
C ARG A 98 3.90 2.90 -21.00
N LEU A 99 3.21 3.61 -20.10
CA LEU A 99 2.35 4.72 -20.48
C LEU A 99 3.07 6.05 -20.70
N LYS A 100 4.16 6.26 -20.01
CA LYS A 100 5.00 7.44 -20.10
C LYS A 100 6.45 7.01 -20.00
N LYS A 101 7.29 7.58 -20.85
CA LYS A 101 8.74 7.35 -20.79
C LYS A 101 9.35 8.15 -19.62
N GLN A 102 8.88 7.90 -18.40
CA GLN A 102 9.35 8.54 -17.17
C GLN A 102 10.28 7.59 -16.41
N PHE A 103 11.20 8.14 -15.65
CA PHE A 103 11.96 7.36 -14.67
C PHE A 103 11.03 6.98 -13.50
N GLN A 104 11.07 5.72 -13.10
CA GLN A 104 10.22 5.16 -12.06
C GLN A 104 11.02 4.20 -11.17
N PRO A 105 10.55 3.91 -9.96
CA PRO A 105 11.17 2.87 -9.12
C PRO A 105 11.25 1.53 -9.84
N VAL A 106 12.32 0.79 -9.58
CA VAL A 106 12.41 -0.61 -9.97
C VAL A 106 11.32 -1.40 -9.25
N GLY A 107 10.54 -2.18 -9.98
CA GLY A 107 9.46 -2.97 -9.40
C GLY A 107 8.28 -3.15 -10.32
N GLY A 108 7.32 -3.94 -9.87
CA GLY A 108 6.17 -4.31 -10.66
C GLY A 108 4.95 -4.69 -9.85
N VAL A 109 4.03 -5.35 -10.51
CA VAL A 109 2.79 -5.83 -9.91
C VAL A 109 2.94 -7.28 -9.51
N TYR A 110 2.49 -7.61 -8.32
CA TYR A 110 2.41 -9.00 -7.88
C TYR A 110 1.59 -9.84 -8.83
N LYS A 111 2.01 -11.09 -9.02
CA LYS A 111 1.24 -12.09 -9.76
C LYS A 111 0.48 -13.01 -8.80
N PHE A 112 -0.66 -13.50 -9.23
CA PHE A 112 -1.35 -14.60 -8.57
C PHE A 112 -1.12 -15.90 -9.33
N TYR A 113 -1.21 -17.03 -8.63
CA TYR A 113 -1.06 -18.35 -9.24
C TYR A 113 -2.42 -18.94 -9.63
N ALA A 114 -2.41 -19.97 -10.43
CA ALA A 114 -3.63 -20.59 -10.94
C ALA A 114 -4.58 -21.07 -9.82
N GLU A 115 -4.03 -21.47 -8.68
CA GLU A 115 -4.75 -21.90 -7.48
C GLU A 115 -5.59 -20.79 -6.85
N ALA A 116 -5.24 -19.52 -7.07
CA ALA A 116 -6.01 -18.38 -6.60
C ALA A 116 -7.31 -18.15 -7.41
N LYS A 117 -7.37 -18.59 -8.67
CA LYS A 117 -8.49 -18.29 -9.58
C LYS A 117 -9.87 -18.61 -9.00
N PRO A 118 -10.11 -19.78 -8.40
CA PRO A 118 -11.43 -20.10 -7.82
C PRO A 118 -11.86 -19.16 -6.69
N THR A 119 -10.87 -18.63 -5.93
CA THR A 119 -11.14 -17.67 -4.87
C THR A 119 -11.42 -16.27 -5.44
N LEU A 120 -10.64 -15.83 -6.40
CA LEU A 120 -10.82 -14.54 -7.08
C LEU A 120 -12.16 -14.48 -7.83
N GLU A 121 -12.56 -15.55 -8.49
CA GLU A 121 -13.86 -15.67 -9.20
C GLU A 121 -15.05 -15.50 -8.24
N LYS A 122 -14.99 -16.06 -7.03
CA LYS A 122 -16.02 -15.85 -5.98
C LYS A 122 -16.17 -14.37 -5.61
N TRP A 123 -15.13 -13.57 -5.78
CA TRP A 123 -15.15 -12.13 -5.50
C TRP A 123 -15.57 -11.28 -6.70
N GLY A 124 -15.97 -11.92 -7.80
CA GLY A 124 -16.35 -11.25 -9.04
C GLY A 124 -15.14 -10.64 -9.74
N PHE A 125 -14.01 -11.35 -9.68
CA PHE A 125 -12.77 -11.00 -10.36
C PHE A 125 -12.97 -10.71 -11.84
N ARG A 126 -12.38 -9.62 -12.30
CA ARG A 126 -12.22 -9.29 -13.71
C ARG A 126 -10.83 -8.68 -13.93
N PRO A 127 -10.10 -9.10 -14.98
CA PRO A 127 -8.82 -8.51 -15.32
C PRO A 127 -8.97 -7.05 -15.75
N ASP A 128 -7.92 -6.24 -15.55
CA ASP A 128 -7.87 -4.86 -16.04
C ASP A 128 -7.35 -4.82 -17.48
N THR A 129 -8.26 -4.90 -18.44
CA THR A 129 -7.94 -4.88 -19.87
C THR A 129 -7.39 -3.56 -20.40
N LYS A 130 -7.49 -2.46 -19.62
CA LYS A 130 -6.98 -1.14 -20.04
C LYS A 130 -5.46 -1.04 -20.06
N MET A 131 -4.76 -1.91 -19.33
CA MET A 131 -3.31 -1.87 -19.16
C MET A 131 -2.55 -2.90 -20.01
N GLY A 132 -3.20 -3.57 -20.95
CA GLY A 132 -2.61 -4.57 -21.85
C GLY A 132 -3.31 -5.93 -21.80
N ASN A 133 -2.84 -6.89 -22.58
CA ASN A 133 -3.38 -8.27 -22.57
C ASN A 133 -3.05 -8.97 -21.26
N ILE A 134 -4.00 -8.97 -20.34
CA ILE A 134 -3.83 -9.49 -18.99
C ILE A 134 -4.09 -11.00 -18.91
N ASP A 135 -4.71 -11.57 -19.93
CA ASP A 135 -4.97 -13.02 -19.99
C ASP A 135 -3.68 -13.88 -19.91
N GLU A 136 -2.50 -13.26 -20.10
CA GLU A 136 -1.21 -13.96 -20.07
C GLU A 136 -0.35 -13.61 -18.83
N THR A 137 -0.70 -12.59 -18.05
CA THR A 137 0.22 -12.07 -17.02
C THR A 137 -0.10 -12.45 -15.58
N ASP A 138 -1.33 -12.87 -15.30
CA ASP A 138 -1.85 -13.13 -13.94
C ASP A 138 -1.52 -12.01 -12.91
N ASP A 139 -1.42 -10.77 -13.41
CA ASP A 139 -1.11 -9.59 -12.59
C ASP A 139 -2.25 -9.25 -11.63
N LEU A 140 -1.92 -8.82 -10.40
CA LEU A 140 -2.88 -8.27 -9.45
C LEU A 140 -3.30 -6.83 -9.80
N ARG A 141 -3.57 -6.59 -11.11
CA ARG A 141 -4.33 -5.46 -11.65
C ARG A 141 -5.70 -5.94 -12.05
N ILE A 142 -6.63 -5.91 -11.11
CA ILE A 142 -7.92 -6.57 -11.24
C ILE A 142 -9.05 -5.69 -10.73
N TYR A 143 -10.27 -6.03 -11.10
CA TYR A 143 -11.48 -5.47 -10.50
C TYR A 143 -12.14 -6.53 -9.62
N ILE A 144 -12.60 -6.13 -8.44
CA ILE A 144 -13.46 -6.93 -7.56
C ILE A 144 -14.63 -6.10 -7.05
N LYS A 145 -15.66 -6.74 -6.50
CA LYS A 145 -16.72 -6.02 -5.77
C LYS A 145 -16.19 -5.50 -4.42
N GLY A 146 -16.52 -4.26 -4.08
CA GLY A 146 -16.06 -3.63 -2.83
C GLY A 146 -16.40 -4.41 -1.56
N ARG A 147 -17.50 -5.19 -1.57
CA ARG A 147 -17.85 -6.12 -0.48
C ARG A 147 -16.81 -7.23 -0.22
N HIS A 148 -15.87 -7.42 -1.13
CA HIS A 148 -14.80 -8.41 -0.99
C HIS A 148 -13.43 -7.78 -0.72
N LEU A 149 -13.38 -6.45 -0.55
CA LEU A 149 -12.12 -5.72 -0.36
C LEU A 149 -11.33 -6.25 0.85
N LEU A 150 -11.99 -6.45 1.98
CA LEU A 150 -11.33 -6.95 3.20
C LEU A 150 -10.84 -8.39 3.01
N SER A 151 -11.70 -9.28 2.49
CA SER A 151 -11.32 -10.66 2.21
C SER A 151 -10.15 -10.78 1.22
N PHE A 152 -10.11 -9.88 0.23
CA PHE A 152 -8.97 -9.79 -0.68
C PHE A 152 -7.69 -9.38 0.07
N MET A 153 -7.74 -8.36 0.93
CA MET A 153 -6.56 -7.92 1.67
C MET A 153 -6.08 -8.97 2.67
N GLU A 154 -6.97 -9.72 3.31
CA GLU A 154 -6.65 -10.86 4.15
C GLU A 154 -5.97 -11.98 3.36
N TRP A 155 -6.53 -12.34 2.21
CA TRP A 155 -5.91 -13.31 1.30
C TRP A 155 -4.54 -12.83 0.84
N PHE A 156 -4.41 -11.57 0.43
CA PHE A 156 -3.13 -11.01 0.01
C PHE A 156 -2.09 -11.07 1.13
N ALA A 157 -2.47 -10.74 2.36
CA ALA A 157 -1.60 -10.82 3.54
C ALA A 157 -1.20 -12.25 3.90
N SER A 158 -2.02 -13.26 3.55
CA SER A 158 -1.71 -14.67 3.80
C SER A 158 -0.55 -15.22 2.97
N MET A 159 -0.13 -14.50 1.91
CA MET A 159 0.92 -14.89 0.95
C MET A 159 0.66 -16.21 0.22
N ARG A 160 -0.57 -16.75 0.28
CA ARG A 160 -0.94 -18.00 -0.39
C ARG A 160 -1.36 -17.74 -1.82
N ASP A 161 -0.99 -18.67 -2.70
CA ASP A 161 -1.43 -18.72 -4.10
C ASP A 161 -1.09 -17.46 -4.90
N ARG A 162 -0.04 -16.75 -4.49
CA ARG A 162 0.49 -15.56 -5.15
C ARG A 162 2.01 -15.43 -5.02
N GLU A 163 2.58 -14.61 -5.86
CA GLU A 163 3.97 -14.17 -5.74
C GLU A 163 4.21 -13.45 -4.39
N TYR A 164 5.30 -13.74 -3.74
CA TYR A 164 5.72 -13.09 -2.50
C TYR A 164 7.15 -12.53 -2.58
N ASP A 165 7.96 -13.01 -3.53
CA ASP A 165 9.34 -12.59 -3.74
C ASP A 165 9.40 -11.48 -4.81
N PRO A 166 9.88 -10.26 -4.46
CA PRO A 166 9.96 -9.16 -5.39
C PRO A 166 11.14 -9.27 -6.39
N TYR A 167 12.00 -10.28 -6.27
CA TYR A 167 13.22 -10.42 -7.07
C TYR A 167 12.97 -10.46 -8.58
N ARG A 168 11.83 -10.97 -9.03
CA ARG A 168 11.49 -11.12 -10.45
C ARG A 168 11.64 -9.80 -11.23
N GLU A 169 11.01 -8.73 -10.79
CA GLU A 169 11.07 -7.44 -11.49
C GLU A 169 12.48 -6.83 -11.45
N PHE A 170 13.21 -7.00 -10.34
CA PHE A 170 14.61 -6.58 -10.30
C PHE A 170 15.43 -7.32 -11.37
N TYR A 171 15.21 -8.62 -11.51
CA TYR A 171 15.87 -9.43 -12.52
C TYR A 171 15.48 -8.97 -13.94
N GLU A 172 14.19 -8.88 -14.21
CA GLU A 172 13.64 -8.50 -15.54
C GLU A 172 14.09 -7.09 -15.95
N GLU A 173 14.03 -6.11 -15.05
CA GLU A 173 14.32 -4.72 -15.38
C GLU A 173 15.82 -4.38 -15.41
N LEU A 174 16.66 -5.03 -14.62
CA LEU A 174 18.06 -4.64 -14.46
C LEU A 174 19.07 -5.70 -14.91
N LEU A 175 18.82 -6.99 -14.68
CA LEU A 175 19.78 -8.04 -15.00
C LEU A 175 19.56 -8.64 -16.38
N GLU A 176 18.34 -8.97 -16.73
CA GLU A 176 17.99 -9.49 -18.05
C GLU A 176 18.26 -8.47 -19.16
N THR A 177 17.95 -7.20 -18.88
CA THR A 177 18.27 -6.06 -19.75
C THR A 177 19.77 -5.74 -19.83
N LYS A 178 20.61 -6.40 -19.00
CA LYS A 178 22.05 -6.17 -18.91
C LYS A 178 22.44 -4.74 -18.48
N LEU A 179 21.52 -4.01 -17.84
CA LEU A 179 21.82 -2.72 -17.24
C LEU A 179 22.76 -2.88 -16.04
N LEU A 180 22.57 -3.95 -15.25
CA LEU A 180 23.49 -4.38 -14.21
C LEU A 180 24.06 -5.78 -14.54
N PRO A 181 25.28 -6.10 -14.08
CA PRO A 181 25.83 -7.45 -14.23
C PRO A 181 25.11 -8.41 -13.27
N THR A 182 24.92 -9.66 -13.68
CA THR A 182 24.29 -10.68 -12.85
C THR A 182 25.05 -10.86 -11.53
N GLU A 183 26.35 -10.94 -11.57
CA GLU A 183 27.19 -10.94 -10.37
C GLU A 183 27.64 -9.48 -10.04
N PRO A 184 27.49 -8.97 -8.83
CA PRO A 184 27.09 -9.66 -7.57
C PRO A 184 25.61 -9.45 -7.20
N PHE A 185 24.69 -9.30 -8.16
CA PHE A 185 23.25 -9.04 -7.91
C PHE A 185 22.39 -10.32 -7.97
N SER A 186 22.99 -11.49 -8.20
CA SER A 186 22.29 -12.79 -8.20
C SER A 186 21.67 -13.16 -6.85
N ARG A 187 22.18 -12.59 -5.76
CA ARG A 187 21.66 -12.76 -4.40
C ARG A 187 21.51 -11.40 -3.74
N LEU A 188 20.30 -10.94 -3.69
CA LEU A 188 19.95 -9.66 -3.05
C LEU A 188 19.60 -9.88 -1.58
N LYS A 189 19.98 -8.91 -0.75
CA LYS A 189 19.45 -8.77 0.60
C LYS A 189 18.51 -7.58 0.60
N TYR A 190 17.26 -7.80 0.94
CA TYR A 190 16.25 -6.77 1.02
C TYR A 190 15.29 -7.05 2.17
N ARG A 191 14.68 -6.01 2.66
CA ARG A 191 13.65 -6.08 3.70
C ARG A 191 12.49 -5.15 3.34
N LYS A 192 11.28 -5.55 3.67
CA LYS A 192 10.13 -4.67 3.57
C LYS A 192 10.22 -3.60 4.64
N VAL A 193 10.22 -2.33 4.22
CA VAL A 193 10.39 -1.19 5.14
C VAL A 193 9.11 -0.39 5.33
N MET A 194 8.24 -0.35 4.33
CA MET A 194 7.00 0.40 4.41
C MET A 194 5.96 -0.11 3.41
N VAL A 195 4.76 0.41 3.52
CA VAL A 195 3.64 0.15 2.62
C VAL A 195 3.05 1.48 2.18
N HIS A 196 2.95 1.68 0.88
CA HIS A 196 2.14 2.76 0.33
C HIS A 196 0.69 2.28 0.15
N ASN A 197 -0.24 2.89 0.88
CA ASN A 197 -1.66 2.57 0.79
C ASN A 197 -2.50 3.79 1.17
N ASN A 198 -3.03 4.49 0.19
CA ASN A 198 -3.90 5.64 0.39
C ASN A 198 -5.39 5.27 0.51
N GLY A 199 -5.70 3.96 0.55
CA GLY A 199 -7.06 3.44 0.48
C GLY A 199 -7.68 3.62 -0.91
N VAL A 200 -8.99 3.39 -1.00
CA VAL A 200 -9.73 3.53 -2.26
C VAL A 200 -9.95 5.01 -2.57
N LEU A 201 -9.43 5.46 -3.70
CA LEU A 201 -9.59 6.81 -4.23
C LEU A 201 -10.16 6.75 -5.66
N TYR A 202 -10.81 7.84 -6.09
CA TYR A 202 -11.24 7.93 -7.49
C TYR A 202 -10.07 8.31 -8.39
N SER A 203 -9.71 7.42 -9.30
CA SER A 203 -8.69 7.65 -10.31
C SER A 203 -9.29 8.37 -11.52
N LYS A 204 -8.90 9.63 -11.74
CA LYS A 204 -9.32 10.39 -12.93
C LYS A 204 -8.81 9.75 -14.23
N TYR A 205 -7.60 9.16 -14.18
CA TYR A 205 -6.98 8.50 -15.33
C TYR A 205 -7.71 7.20 -15.69
N MET A 206 -7.93 6.33 -14.71
CA MET A 206 -8.63 5.05 -14.91
C MET A 206 -10.15 5.22 -14.97
N ARG A 207 -10.69 6.38 -14.55
CA ARG A 207 -12.13 6.69 -14.45
C ARG A 207 -12.90 5.67 -13.59
N CYS A 208 -12.31 5.25 -12.47
CA CYS A 208 -12.91 4.30 -11.55
C CYS A 208 -12.41 4.51 -10.13
N ASN A 209 -13.08 3.89 -9.15
CA ASN A 209 -12.56 3.77 -7.80
C ASN A 209 -11.40 2.77 -7.79
N GLU A 210 -10.26 3.17 -7.25
CA GLU A 210 -9.01 2.42 -7.31
C GLU A 210 -8.34 2.36 -5.94
N LEU A 211 -7.89 1.16 -5.57
CA LEU A 211 -6.94 0.94 -4.50
C LEU A 211 -5.56 0.69 -5.12
N VAL A 212 -4.64 1.60 -4.91
CA VAL A 212 -3.23 1.39 -5.21
C VAL A 212 -2.51 1.02 -3.91
N TYR A 213 -1.86 -0.12 -3.93
CA TYR A 213 -1.11 -0.66 -2.81
C TYR A 213 0.29 -1.05 -3.29
N ALA A 214 1.32 -0.63 -2.57
CA ALA A 214 2.68 -1.04 -2.88
C ALA A 214 3.48 -1.38 -1.63
N ASP A 215 4.06 -2.57 -1.61
CA ASP A 215 5.10 -2.94 -0.66
C ASP A 215 6.42 -2.29 -1.09
N ILE A 216 7.10 -1.60 -0.18
CA ILE A 216 8.40 -0.99 -0.45
C ILE A 216 9.49 -1.83 0.21
N PHE A 217 10.37 -2.36 -0.61
CA PHE A 217 11.52 -3.15 -0.19
C PHE A 217 12.80 -2.34 -0.29
N GLU A 218 13.49 -2.19 0.81
CA GLU A 218 14.82 -1.57 0.84
C GLU A 218 15.89 -2.61 0.51
N LEU A 219 16.75 -2.27 -0.43
CA LEU A 219 17.85 -3.12 -0.86
C LEU A 219 19.11 -2.78 -0.06
N GLU A 220 19.68 -3.77 0.62
CA GLU A 220 20.96 -3.66 1.33
C GLU A 220 22.13 -3.83 0.35
N LEU A 221 22.78 -2.73 -0.01
CA LEU A 221 23.86 -2.71 -0.99
C LEU A 221 25.24 -2.77 -0.34
N SER A 222 26.10 -3.63 -0.85
CA SER A 222 27.55 -3.57 -0.60
C SER A 222 28.19 -2.38 -1.35
N THR A 223 29.36 -1.95 -0.90
CA THR A 223 30.15 -0.92 -1.58
C THR A 223 30.38 -1.24 -3.06
N LYS A 224 30.70 -2.51 -3.37
CA LYS A 224 30.89 -2.97 -4.76
C LYS A 224 29.62 -2.83 -5.60
N GLN A 225 28.45 -3.16 -5.04
CA GLN A 225 27.17 -3.00 -5.75
C GLN A 225 26.86 -1.53 -5.99
N LYS A 226 27.10 -0.64 -5.02
CA LYS A 226 26.93 0.81 -5.21
C LYS A 226 27.78 1.37 -6.34
N GLU A 227 29.04 0.98 -6.40
CA GLU A 227 29.94 1.41 -7.50
C GLU A 227 29.49 0.89 -8.87
N LEU A 228 29.01 -0.36 -8.94
CA LEU A 228 28.46 -0.91 -10.18
C LEU A 228 27.20 -0.20 -10.63
N ILE A 229 26.33 0.20 -9.70
CA ILE A 229 25.13 0.99 -10.03
C ILE A 229 25.54 2.37 -10.57
N LYS A 230 26.48 3.09 -9.90
CA LYS A 230 26.99 4.37 -10.39
C LYS A 230 27.58 4.26 -11.81
N ALA A 231 28.38 3.24 -12.03
CA ALA A 231 28.96 2.97 -13.36
C ALA A 231 27.88 2.63 -14.40
N ALA A 232 26.83 1.91 -14.02
CA ALA A 232 25.71 1.59 -14.91
C ALA A 232 24.91 2.83 -15.31
N VAL A 233 24.61 3.71 -14.35
CA VAL A 233 23.94 4.99 -14.61
C VAL A 233 24.77 5.87 -15.54
N ALA A 234 26.07 5.96 -15.32
CA ALA A 234 26.95 6.73 -16.19
C ALA A 234 27.01 6.18 -17.63
N ARG A 235 26.90 4.86 -17.81
CA ARG A 235 26.90 4.21 -19.14
C ARG A 235 25.53 4.27 -19.84
N ASN A 236 24.44 4.31 -19.08
CA ASN A 236 23.08 4.22 -19.61
C ASN A 236 22.18 5.37 -19.06
N PRO A 237 22.54 6.64 -19.28
CA PRO A 237 21.81 7.77 -18.67
C PRO A 237 20.37 7.92 -19.19
N ASP A 238 20.06 7.36 -20.35
CA ASP A 238 18.71 7.35 -20.93
C ASP A 238 17.80 6.28 -20.28
N MET A 239 18.39 5.26 -19.64
CA MET A 239 17.68 4.12 -19.07
C MET A 239 17.68 4.14 -17.55
N LEU A 240 18.70 4.69 -16.91
CA LEU A 240 18.89 4.74 -15.47
C LEU A 240 19.19 6.15 -15.00
N CYS A 241 18.71 6.50 -13.82
CA CYS A 241 19.12 7.71 -13.13
C CYS A 241 19.24 7.51 -11.62
N LEU A 242 20.01 8.37 -10.97
CA LEU A 242 20.07 8.51 -9.52
C LEU A 242 19.42 9.85 -9.16
N ALA A 243 18.16 9.80 -8.74
CA ALA A 243 17.37 10.98 -8.38
C ALA A 243 17.45 11.27 -6.88
N SER A 244 17.51 12.54 -6.51
CA SER A 244 17.36 12.97 -5.12
C SER A 244 15.89 12.90 -4.67
N ALA A 245 15.66 13.01 -3.36
CA ALA A 245 14.29 13.07 -2.83
C ALA A 245 13.52 14.29 -3.40
N GLU A 246 14.17 15.44 -3.54
CA GLU A 246 13.56 16.65 -4.10
C GLU A 246 13.19 16.48 -5.57
N GLU A 247 14.04 15.81 -6.35
CA GLU A 247 13.75 15.51 -7.76
C GLU A 247 12.57 14.53 -7.91
N MET A 248 12.43 13.57 -7.00
CA MET A 248 11.30 12.64 -6.99
C MET A 248 10.00 13.32 -6.58
N ILE A 249 10.00 14.18 -5.56
CA ILE A 249 8.82 14.93 -5.10
C ILE A 249 8.37 15.93 -6.18
N SER A 250 9.31 16.66 -6.79
CA SER A 250 9.00 17.61 -7.86
C SER A 250 8.72 16.97 -9.21
N GLN A 251 8.93 15.65 -9.32
CA GLN A 251 8.83 14.89 -10.58
C GLN A 251 9.73 15.47 -11.69
N CYS A 252 10.83 16.11 -11.32
CA CYS A 252 11.75 16.80 -12.20
C CYS A 252 13.16 16.25 -12.00
N TYR A 253 13.79 15.72 -13.04
CA TYR A 253 15.15 15.24 -13.01
C TYR A 253 16.00 15.98 -14.06
N ASN A 254 17.17 16.50 -13.62
CA ASN A 254 18.05 17.32 -14.46
C ASN A 254 17.33 18.50 -15.15
N GLY A 255 16.40 19.15 -14.46
CA GLY A 255 15.64 20.29 -14.98
C GLY A 255 14.55 19.94 -16.00
N ILE A 256 14.31 18.65 -16.26
CA ILE A 256 13.26 18.20 -17.16
C ILE A 256 12.01 17.86 -16.32
N GLU A 257 10.98 18.67 -16.49
CA GLU A 257 9.70 18.48 -15.78
C GLU A 257 8.98 17.20 -16.23
N LYS A 258 8.29 16.56 -15.28
CA LYS A 258 7.45 15.37 -15.50
C LYS A 258 8.20 14.18 -16.13
N ASN A 259 9.50 14.11 -15.99
CA ASN A 259 10.27 12.95 -16.43
C ASN A 259 10.51 11.91 -15.33
N VAL A 260 10.07 12.17 -14.10
CA VAL A 260 10.00 11.21 -12.99
C VAL A 260 8.53 10.86 -12.70
N GLY A 261 8.25 9.59 -12.53
CA GLY A 261 6.90 9.10 -12.21
C GLY A 261 6.49 9.47 -10.79
N ASN A 262 5.21 9.78 -10.59
CA ASN A 262 4.65 10.13 -9.28
C ASN A 262 4.77 9.02 -8.23
N ASN A 263 4.97 7.77 -8.64
CA ASN A 263 5.22 6.65 -7.73
C ASN A 263 6.64 6.65 -7.15
N ALA A 264 7.56 7.47 -7.67
CA ALA A 264 8.91 7.59 -7.13
C ALA A 264 8.90 8.21 -5.71
N GLU A 265 8.01 9.15 -5.43
CA GLU A 265 7.87 9.76 -4.10
C GLU A 265 7.48 8.73 -3.01
N TRP A 266 6.89 7.59 -3.38
CA TRP A 266 6.53 6.54 -2.42
C TRP A 266 7.75 5.85 -1.79
N LEU A 267 8.92 6.00 -2.39
CA LEU A 267 10.18 5.51 -1.82
C LEU A 267 10.70 6.40 -0.68
N ILE A 268 10.19 7.65 -0.56
CA ILE A 268 10.63 8.63 0.41
C ILE A 268 9.74 8.53 1.64
N GLY A 269 10.33 8.44 2.81
CA GLY A 269 9.58 8.39 4.05
C GLY A 269 9.70 7.02 4.74
N GLY A 270 9.72 7.03 6.04
CA GLY A 270 9.90 5.94 6.98
C GLY A 270 10.57 6.46 8.21
#